data_1245e07858f2d19fcffab9c0d22b2939
#
_entry.id   1245e07858f2d19fcffab9c0d22b2939
#
_cell.length_a   1.000
_cell.length_b   1.000
_cell.length_c   1.000
_cell.angle_alpha   90.00
_cell.angle_beta   90.00
_cell.angle_gamma   90.00
#
_symmetry.space_group_name_H-M   'P 1'
#
loop_
_entity.id
_entity.type
_entity.pdbx_description
1 polymer ?
#
loop_
_entity_poly.entity_id
_entity_poly.type
_entity_poly.pdbx_seq_one_letter_code
_entity_poly.pdbx_strand_id
1 'polypeptide(L)'
;MSSAPPVPAIDIVSGIWTEEALAHRPGWQEQFFAGKMKSKTNMKGVTLDDQLALMAEAGIERALLFAPKAGRRGLPGSFHLPYEVVARALEKYPGRFYGLAGLDPYEGMSGVRALEDAVKHMGFIGAHLYPHWFDLPPDHAKYYPFYAKCCELGVPIQMQ
;
A
#
# COMPACT_ATOMS: atom_id res chain seq x y z
N MET A 1 3.77 -40.11 9.81
CA MET A 1 3.14 -38.96 10.49
C MET A 1 2.65 -38.06 9.35
N SER A 2 1.36 -37.99 9.13
CA SER A 2 0.77 -37.09 8.12
C SER A 2 0.84 -35.68 8.70
N SER A 3 1.73 -34.83 8.16
CA SER A 3 1.72 -33.41 8.51
C SER A 3 0.42 -32.82 7.95
N ALA A 4 -0.32 -32.09 8.80
CA ALA A 4 -1.45 -31.31 8.32
C ALA A 4 -0.97 -30.38 7.19
N PRO A 5 -1.79 -30.14 6.14
CA PRO A 5 -1.42 -29.21 5.09
C PRO A 5 -1.11 -27.83 5.72
N PRO A 6 -0.10 -27.13 5.23
CA PRO A 6 0.22 -25.81 5.74
C PRO A 6 -0.99 -24.88 5.62
N VAL A 7 -1.31 -24.15 6.71
CA VAL A 7 -2.35 -23.13 6.68
C VAL A 7 -1.86 -21.99 5.78
N PRO A 8 -2.60 -21.60 4.75
CA PRO A 8 -2.18 -20.54 3.86
C PRO A 8 -2.08 -19.20 4.62
N ALA A 9 -0.97 -18.48 4.43
CA ALA A 9 -0.73 -17.18 5.04
C ALA A 9 -1.27 -16.04 4.17
N ILE A 10 -1.64 -14.93 4.83
CA ILE A 10 -1.97 -13.66 4.19
C ILE A 10 -0.95 -12.63 4.63
N ASP A 11 -0.25 -12.01 3.68
CA ASP A 11 0.61 -10.86 3.97
C ASP A 11 -0.23 -9.60 4.02
N ILE A 12 -0.40 -9.04 5.20
CA ILE A 12 -1.23 -7.84 5.41
C ILE A 12 -0.46 -6.52 5.23
N VAL A 13 0.87 -6.59 5.05
CA VAL A 13 1.74 -5.41 4.89
C VAL A 13 2.65 -5.63 3.69
N SER A 14 2.10 -5.55 2.51
CA SER A 14 2.86 -5.79 1.28
C SER A 14 2.94 -4.55 0.41
N GLY A 15 4.16 -4.23 -0.03
CA GLY A 15 4.39 -3.19 -1.03
C GLY A 15 4.36 -3.74 -2.44
N ILE A 16 4.10 -2.85 -3.41
CA ILE A 16 4.34 -3.13 -4.82
C ILE A 16 5.72 -2.58 -5.21
N TRP A 17 6.54 -3.44 -5.81
CA TRP A 17 7.95 -3.16 -6.11
C TRP A 17 8.28 -3.31 -7.59
N THR A 18 7.29 -3.10 -8.46
CA THR A 18 7.52 -3.07 -9.91
C THR A 18 8.37 -1.85 -10.30
N GLU A 19 9.01 -1.90 -11.47
CA GLU A 19 9.78 -0.77 -12.02
C GLU A 19 8.92 0.51 -12.04
N GLU A 20 7.67 0.40 -12.48
CA GLU A 20 6.71 1.50 -12.47
C GLU A 20 6.48 2.07 -11.06
N ALA A 21 6.25 1.21 -10.07
CA ALA A 21 6.05 1.64 -8.69
C ALA A 21 7.29 2.31 -8.10
N LEU A 22 8.48 1.81 -8.46
CA LEU A 22 9.74 2.38 -8.02
C LEU A 22 10.00 3.76 -8.63
N ALA A 23 9.55 4.03 -9.85
CA ALA A 23 9.68 5.34 -10.49
C ALA A 23 8.95 6.48 -9.71
N HIS A 24 7.97 6.14 -8.88
CA HIS A 24 7.29 7.09 -7.99
C HIS A 24 8.01 7.33 -6.65
N ARG A 25 9.06 6.55 -6.35
CA ARG A 25 9.79 6.65 -5.09
C ARG A 25 10.92 7.67 -5.17
N PRO A 26 11.18 8.44 -4.10
CA PRO A 26 12.29 9.37 -4.09
C PRO A 26 13.64 8.64 -4.04
N GLY A 27 14.65 9.18 -4.73
CA GLY A 27 15.97 8.55 -4.85
C GLY A 27 16.70 8.28 -3.51
N TRP A 28 16.36 8.99 -2.44
CA TRP A 28 16.93 8.72 -1.11
C TRP A 28 16.53 7.35 -0.56
N GLN A 29 15.41 6.77 -1.00
CA GLN A 29 14.98 5.45 -0.54
C GLN A 29 15.96 4.34 -0.96
N GLU A 30 16.55 4.43 -2.15
CA GLU A 30 17.57 3.48 -2.57
C GLU A 30 18.76 3.48 -1.60
N GLN A 31 19.27 4.66 -1.25
CA GLN A 31 20.37 4.80 -0.30
C GLN A 31 19.99 4.31 1.10
N PHE A 32 18.75 4.55 1.52
CA PHE A 32 18.24 4.08 2.81
C PHE A 32 18.16 2.54 2.85
N PHE A 33 17.58 1.91 1.85
CA PHE A 33 17.50 0.45 1.80
C PHE A 33 18.88 -0.21 1.69
N ALA A 34 19.75 0.28 0.84
CA ALA A 34 21.09 -0.26 0.68
C ALA A 34 21.99 -0.01 1.91
N GLY A 35 21.98 1.23 2.43
CA GLY A 35 22.91 1.65 3.48
C GLY A 35 22.43 1.34 4.90
N LYS A 36 21.20 1.71 5.24
CA LYS A 36 20.67 1.59 6.61
C LYS A 36 20.03 0.24 6.88
N MET A 37 19.18 -0.23 5.99
CA MET A 37 18.49 -1.50 6.18
C MET A 37 19.34 -2.70 5.72
N LYS A 38 20.45 -2.47 5.02
CA LYS A 38 21.30 -3.50 4.42
C LYS A 38 20.48 -4.51 3.61
N SER A 39 19.38 -4.04 3.05
CA SER A 39 18.49 -4.87 2.25
C SER A 39 19.16 -5.21 0.92
N LYS A 40 19.07 -6.48 0.55
CA LYS A 40 19.44 -6.93 -0.80
C LYS A 40 18.33 -6.69 -1.81
N THR A 41 17.33 -5.90 -1.45
CA THR A 41 16.17 -5.60 -2.32
C THR A 41 16.65 -5.08 -3.66
N ASN A 42 16.18 -5.72 -4.71
CA ASN A 42 16.50 -5.29 -6.06
C ASN A 42 15.74 -4.00 -6.39
N MET A 43 16.44 -2.87 -6.32
CA MET A 43 15.89 -1.56 -6.66
C MET A 43 15.64 -1.36 -8.17
N LYS A 44 15.95 -2.37 -8.99
CA LYS A 44 15.55 -2.39 -10.41
C LYS A 44 14.07 -2.79 -10.59
N GLY A 45 13.44 -3.22 -9.53
CA GLY A 45 12.08 -3.72 -9.53
C GLY A 45 12.00 -5.24 -9.66
N VAL A 46 10.83 -5.75 -9.30
CA VAL A 46 10.44 -7.15 -9.52
C VAL A 46 9.13 -7.14 -10.30
N THR A 47 8.94 -8.13 -11.16
CA THR A 47 7.64 -8.27 -11.82
C THR A 47 6.58 -8.77 -10.83
N LEU A 48 5.31 -8.57 -11.14
CA LEU A 48 4.23 -9.14 -10.32
C LEU A 48 4.26 -10.68 -10.35
N ASP A 49 4.72 -11.29 -11.44
CA ASP A 49 4.90 -12.73 -11.56
C ASP A 49 5.99 -13.24 -10.61
N ASP A 50 7.13 -12.53 -10.54
CA ASP A 50 8.21 -12.84 -9.59
C ASP A 50 7.73 -12.66 -8.14
N GLN A 51 6.95 -11.61 -7.86
CA GLN A 51 6.38 -11.40 -6.53
C GLN A 51 5.46 -12.56 -6.13
N LEU A 52 4.62 -13.04 -7.05
CA LEU A 52 3.76 -14.20 -6.81
C LEU A 52 4.56 -15.48 -6.60
N ALA A 53 5.66 -15.68 -7.33
CA ALA A 53 6.56 -16.82 -7.13
C ALA A 53 7.18 -16.79 -5.73
N LEU A 54 7.70 -15.64 -5.30
CA LEU A 54 8.25 -15.45 -3.94
C LEU A 54 7.19 -15.68 -2.85
N MET A 55 5.97 -15.20 -3.08
CA MET A 55 4.84 -15.47 -2.17
C MET A 55 4.56 -16.97 -2.07
N ALA A 56 4.54 -17.68 -3.21
CA ALA A 56 4.30 -19.12 -3.23
C ALA A 56 5.39 -19.90 -2.47
N GLU A 57 6.67 -19.55 -2.66
CA GLU A 57 7.81 -20.12 -1.92
C GLU A 57 7.67 -19.89 -0.41
N ALA A 58 7.15 -18.72 0.01
CA ALA A 58 6.92 -18.36 1.40
C ALA A 58 5.60 -18.93 1.98
N GLY A 59 4.78 -19.64 1.20
CA GLY A 59 3.47 -20.12 1.65
C GLY A 59 2.41 -19.02 1.80
N ILE A 60 2.61 -17.87 1.15
CA ILE A 60 1.68 -16.73 1.18
C ILE A 60 0.69 -16.87 0.02
N GLU A 61 -0.59 -17.01 0.35
CA GLU A 61 -1.66 -17.14 -0.63
C GLU A 61 -2.11 -15.79 -1.19
N ARG A 62 -2.20 -14.79 -0.31
CA ARG A 62 -2.77 -13.46 -0.63
C ARG A 62 -1.93 -12.36 -0.02
N ALA A 63 -1.94 -11.18 -0.64
CA ALA A 63 -1.29 -10.00 -0.07
C ALA A 63 -2.16 -8.75 -0.17
N LEU A 64 -2.10 -7.91 0.86
CA LEU A 64 -2.68 -6.57 0.85
C LEU A 64 -1.62 -5.59 0.32
N LEU A 65 -1.81 -5.11 -0.91
CA LEU A 65 -0.95 -4.11 -1.53
C LEU A 65 -1.44 -2.71 -1.15
N PHE A 66 -0.62 -1.92 -0.51
CA PHE A 66 -0.99 -0.53 -0.27
C PHE A 66 -0.40 0.41 -1.33
N ALA A 67 -1.17 1.43 -1.69
CA ALA A 67 -0.71 2.57 -2.50
C ALA A 67 -0.30 3.70 -1.54
N PRO A 68 0.96 3.76 -1.07
CA PRO A 68 1.33 4.63 0.02
C PRO A 68 1.23 6.10 -0.36
N LYS A 69 0.77 6.90 0.60
CA LYS A 69 0.99 8.34 0.65
C LYS A 69 1.83 8.63 1.89
N ALA A 70 3.08 8.98 1.68
CA ALA A 70 4.06 9.23 2.73
C ALA A 70 4.54 10.68 2.64
N GLY A 71 4.12 11.48 3.61
CA GLY A 71 4.38 12.90 3.68
C GLY A 71 3.48 13.73 2.77
N ARG A 72 3.44 15.02 3.07
CA ARG A 72 2.60 15.99 2.37
C ARG A 72 3.08 16.18 0.93
N ARG A 73 2.17 16.11 -0.02
CA ARG A 73 2.46 16.27 -1.45
C ARG A 73 3.24 17.57 -1.72
N GLY A 74 4.30 17.46 -2.53
CA GLY A 74 5.14 18.58 -2.94
C GLY A 74 6.27 18.94 -1.97
N LEU A 75 6.37 18.28 -0.81
CA LEU A 75 7.52 18.45 0.08
C LEU A 75 8.66 17.49 -0.28
N PRO A 76 9.92 17.92 -0.11
CA PRO A 76 11.07 17.05 -0.32
C PRO A 76 10.99 15.78 0.53
N GLY A 77 11.24 14.63 -0.08
CA GLY A 77 11.21 13.33 0.60
C GLY A 77 9.83 12.68 0.67
N SER A 78 8.76 13.43 0.41
CA SER A 78 7.41 12.86 0.32
C SER A 78 7.23 12.08 -0.98
N PHE A 79 6.41 11.03 -0.94
CA PHE A 79 6.04 10.30 -2.15
C PHE A 79 4.63 9.75 -2.05
N HIS A 80 3.94 9.73 -3.18
CA HIS A 80 2.60 9.19 -3.32
C HIS A 80 2.60 8.22 -4.50
N LEU A 81 2.22 6.97 -4.24
CA LEU A 81 1.99 6.00 -5.30
C LEU A 81 0.55 6.19 -5.82
N PRO A 82 0.35 6.41 -7.13
CA PRO A 82 -0.98 6.48 -7.71
C PRO A 82 -1.77 5.19 -7.45
N TYR A 83 -3.06 5.30 -7.17
CA TYR A 83 -3.93 4.14 -6.93
C TYR A 83 -3.99 3.22 -8.15
N GLU A 84 -3.91 3.78 -9.34
CA GLU A 84 -3.94 3.06 -10.61
C GLU A 84 -2.81 2.03 -10.74
N VAL A 85 -1.65 2.29 -10.12
CA VAL A 85 -0.52 1.34 -10.13
C VAL A 85 -0.89 0.07 -9.38
N VAL A 86 -1.54 0.20 -8.22
CA VAL A 86 -2.03 -0.95 -7.46
C VAL A 86 -3.24 -1.58 -8.14
N ALA A 87 -4.19 -0.77 -8.62
CA ALA A 87 -5.40 -1.26 -9.27
C ALA A 87 -5.10 -2.21 -10.44
N ARG A 88 -4.08 -1.91 -11.27
CA ARG A 88 -3.64 -2.81 -12.35
C ARG A 88 -3.14 -4.17 -11.83
N ALA A 89 -2.51 -4.21 -10.66
CA ALA A 89 -2.10 -5.48 -10.07
C ALA A 89 -3.31 -6.30 -9.57
N LEU A 90 -4.32 -5.61 -9.01
CA LEU A 90 -5.56 -6.24 -8.56
C LEU A 90 -6.33 -6.85 -9.75
N GLU A 91 -6.43 -6.09 -10.86
CA GLU A 91 -7.09 -6.52 -12.09
C GLU A 91 -6.36 -7.71 -12.75
N LYS A 92 -5.03 -7.64 -12.80
CA LYS A 92 -4.21 -8.69 -13.43
C LYS A 92 -4.25 -10.02 -12.66
N TYR A 93 -4.32 -9.97 -11.33
CA TYR A 93 -4.27 -11.16 -10.46
C TYR A 93 -5.40 -11.17 -9.43
N PRO A 94 -6.66 -11.32 -9.88
CA PRO A 94 -7.81 -11.30 -8.99
C PRO A 94 -7.72 -12.40 -7.93
N GLY A 95 -8.03 -12.06 -6.69
CA GLY A 95 -7.99 -12.98 -5.56
C GLY A 95 -6.59 -13.25 -4.98
N ARG A 96 -5.52 -12.74 -5.61
CA ARG A 96 -4.15 -12.85 -5.07
C ARG A 96 -3.72 -11.57 -4.38
N PHE A 97 -4.12 -10.42 -4.91
CA PHE A 97 -3.84 -9.11 -4.36
C PHE A 97 -5.13 -8.37 -3.99
N TYR A 98 -5.07 -7.58 -2.94
CA TYR A 98 -6.12 -6.70 -2.47
C TYR A 98 -5.54 -5.33 -2.18
N GLY A 99 -6.23 -4.24 -2.52
CA GLY A 99 -5.71 -2.88 -2.44
C GLY A 99 -6.08 -2.16 -1.14
N LEU A 100 -5.12 -1.41 -0.59
CA LEU A 100 -5.36 -0.44 0.48
C LEU A 100 -4.98 0.95 -0.02
N ALA A 101 -5.95 1.88 -0.01
CA ALA A 101 -5.78 3.25 -0.50
C ALA A 101 -5.03 4.11 0.53
N GLY A 102 -3.85 4.60 0.20
CA GLY A 102 -3.09 5.50 1.05
C GLY A 102 -3.80 6.85 1.26
N LEU A 103 -3.78 7.35 2.48
CA LEU A 103 -4.42 8.60 2.85
C LEU A 103 -3.40 9.71 3.08
N ASP A 104 -3.68 10.91 2.54
CA ASP A 104 -3.00 12.16 2.88
C ASP A 104 -4.03 13.11 3.52
N PRO A 105 -3.90 13.43 4.83
CA PRO A 105 -4.86 14.29 5.53
C PRO A 105 -4.90 15.73 5.02
N TYR A 106 -3.90 16.15 4.25
CA TYR A 106 -3.86 17.49 3.66
C TYR A 106 -4.58 17.60 2.32
N GLU A 107 -4.97 16.48 1.72
CA GLU A 107 -5.80 16.48 0.51
C GLU A 107 -7.27 16.85 0.79
N GLY A 108 -7.71 16.81 2.07
CA GLY A 108 -9.07 17.17 2.44
C GLY A 108 -10.13 16.39 1.63
N MET A 109 -11.16 17.08 1.16
CA MET A 109 -12.28 16.43 0.45
C MET A 109 -11.89 15.84 -0.92
N SER A 110 -10.81 16.30 -1.54
CA SER A 110 -10.32 15.64 -2.77
C SER A 110 -9.78 14.24 -2.49
N GLY A 111 -9.04 14.08 -1.38
CA GLY A 111 -8.55 12.78 -0.92
C GLY A 111 -9.69 11.84 -0.49
N VAL A 112 -10.74 12.40 0.15
CA VAL A 112 -11.93 11.62 0.53
C VAL A 112 -12.66 11.07 -0.70
N ARG A 113 -12.82 11.89 -1.74
CA ARG A 113 -13.40 11.44 -3.03
C ARG A 113 -12.53 10.40 -3.73
N ALA A 114 -11.21 10.59 -3.71
CA ALA A 114 -10.28 9.61 -4.29
C ALA A 114 -10.35 8.26 -3.56
N LEU A 115 -10.45 8.26 -2.23
CA LEU A 115 -10.67 7.04 -1.44
C LEU A 115 -11.98 6.35 -1.83
N GLU A 116 -13.08 7.11 -1.93
CA GLU A 116 -14.37 6.57 -2.33
C GLU A 116 -14.31 5.93 -3.73
N ASP A 117 -13.67 6.60 -4.68
CA ASP A 117 -13.49 6.09 -6.04
C ASP A 117 -12.64 4.81 -6.06
N ALA A 118 -11.55 4.78 -5.32
CA ALA A 118 -10.69 3.59 -5.19
C ALA A 118 -11.46 2.38 -4.68
N VAL A 119 -12.31 2.57 -3.66
CA VAL A 119 -13.10 1.46 -3.10
C VAL A 119 -14.23 1.03 -4.03
N LYS A 120 -14.93 1.99 -4.65
CA LYS A 120 -16.11 1.69 -5.48
C LYS A 120 -15.75 1.18 -6.89
N HIS A 121 -14.62 1.63 -7.45
CA HIS A 121 -14.33 1.44 -8.87
C HIS A 121 -12.98 0.80 -9.19
N MET A 122 -12.03 0.77 -8.23
CA MET A 122 -10.68 0.25 -8.46
C MET A 122 -10.35 -1.03 -7.67
N GLY A 123 -11.34 -1.62 -6.96
CA GLY A 123 -11.18 -2.88 -6.24
C GLY A 123 -10.40 -2.78 -4.92
N PHE A 124 -10.25 -1.58 -4.35
CA PHE A 124 -9.66 -1.41 -3.02
C PHE A 124 -10.63 -1.86 -1.93
N ILE A 125 -10.09 -2.53 -0.91
CA ILE A 125 -10.89 -3.09 0.19
C ILE A 125 -10.67 -2.35 1.52
N GLY A 126 -9.87 -1.31 1.53
CA GLY A 126 -9.55 -0.56 2.73
C GLY A 126 -8.67 0.65 2.46
N ALA A 127 -8.30 1.32 3.52
CA ALA A 127 -7.39 2.43 3.50
C ALA A 127 -6.08 2.12 4.25
N HIS A 128 -5.05 2.89 3.97
CA HIS A 128 -3.74 2.81 4.61
C HIS A 128 -3.26 4.18 5.06
N LEU A 129 -2.70 4.27 6.25
CA LEU A 129 -2.29 5.54 6.85
C LEU A 129 -0.93 5.44 7.52
N TYR A 130 -0.07 6.43 7.25
CA TYR A 130 1.20 6.69 7.92
C TYR A 130 1.15 8.00 8.73
N PRO A 131 0.61 8.05 9.95
CA PRO A 131 0.46 9.30 10.71
C PRO A 131 1.79 10.04 10.91
N HIS A 132 2.85 9.31 11.22
CA HIS A 132 4.18 9.86 11.48
C HIS A 132 4.81 10.59 10.28
N TRP A 133 4.41 10.26 9.04
CA TRP A 133 4.87 10.98 7.84
C TRP A 133 4.22 12.35 7.67
N PHE A 134 3.13 12.61 8.38
CA PHE A 134 2.40 13.87 8.30
C PHE A 134 2.59 14.74 9.56
N ASP A 135 3.36 14.23 10.55
CA ASP A 135 3.56 14.87 11.85
C ASP A 135 2.22 15.21 12.53
N LEU A 136 1.27 14.31 12.40
CA LEU A 136 -0.07 14.41 12.98
C LEU A 136 -0.40 13.14 13.76
N PRO A 137 -0.89 13.24 15.01
CA PRO A 137 -1.37 12.09 15.74
C PRO A 137 -2.61 11.49 15.05
N PRO A 138 -2.86 10.19 15.19
CA PRO A 138 -3.98 9.51 14.50
C PRO A 138 -5.37 10.08 14.81
N ASP A 139 -5.54 10.73 15.94
CA ASP A 139 -6.78 11.37 16.39
C ASP A 139 -6.92 12.82 15.93
N HIS A 140 -5.99 13.33 15.12
CA HIS A 140 -6.08 14.70 14.63
C HIS A 140 -7.28 14.89 13.70
N ALA A 141 -7.98 16.03 13.85
CA ALA A 141 -9.24 16.35 13.17
C ALA A 141 -9.18 16.23 11.63
N LYS A 142 -8.00 16.40 11.00
CA LYS A 142 -7.82 16.24 9.55
C LYS A 142 -8.11 14.82 9.05
N TYR A 143 -8.01 13.80 9.92
CA TYR A 143 -8.30 12.42 9.55
C TYR A 143 -9.79 12.07 9.64
N TYR A 144 -10.59 12.81 10.41
CA TYR A 144 -11.99 12.47 10.65
C TYR A 144 -12.85 12.31 9.38
N PRO A 145 -12.70 13.17 8.33
CA PRO A 145 -13.44 12.96 7.10
C PRO A 145 -13.13 11.62 6.42
N PHE A 146 -11.87 11.15 6.50
CA PHE A 146 -11.47 9.85 5.97
C PHE A 146 -12.02 8.72 6.83
N TYR A 147 -11.98 8.84 8.15
CA TYR A 147 -12.54 7.84 9.06
C TYR A 147 -14.05 7.70 8.85
N ALA A 148 -14.76 8.82 8.76
CA ALA A 148 -16.19 8.82 8.47
C ALA A 148 -16.49 8.16 7.12
N LYS A 149 -15.69 8.44 6.08
CA LYS A 149 -15.85 7.82 4.76
C LYS A 149 -15.55 6.31 4.80
N CYS A 150 -14.53 5.87 5.51
CA CYS A 150 -14.26 4.43 5.68
C CYS A 150 -15.42 3.73 6.40
N CYS A 151 -16.01 4.34 7.43
CA CYS A 151 -17.21 3.82 8.09
C CYS A 151 -18.41 3.74 7.13
N GLU A 152 -18.64 4.80 6.33
CA GLU A 152 -19.71 4.82 5.32
C GLU A 152 -19.53 3.72 4.26
N LEU A 153 -18.30 3.48 3.84
CA LEU A 153 -17.97 2.47 2.84
C LEU A 153 -17.86 1.05 3.44
N GLY A 154 -17.87 0.90 4.77
CA GLY A 154 -17.70 -0.38 5.44
C GLY A 154 -16.32 -1.00 5.27
N VAL A 155 -15.26 -0.19 5.15
CA VAL A 155 -13.89 -0.65 4.92
C VAL A 155 -12.96 -0.33 6.09
N PRO A 156 -11.95 -1.20 6.37
CA PRO A 156 -10.99 -0.99 7.44
C PRO A 156 -9.92 0.05 7.05
N ILE A 157 -9.22 0.54 8.10
CA ILE A 157 -8.01 1.35 7.95
C ILE A 157 -6.86 0.60 8.60
N GLN A 158 -5.78 0.38 7.85
CA GLN A 158 -4.50 -0.08 8.38
C GLN A 158 -3.62 1.12 8.71
N MET A 159 -3.07 1.16 9.91
CA MET A 159 -2.11 2.18 10.34
C MET A 159 -0.74 1.56 10.60
N GLN A 160 0.30 2.28 10.26
CA GLN A 160 1.69 1.94 10.55
C GLN A 160 2.45 3.15 11.12
#